data_ca5e7c87c59cf3ad46425f32b202e45a
#
_entry.id   ca5e7c87c59cf3ad46425f32b202e45a
#
_cell.length_a   1.000
_cell.length_b   1.000
_cell.length_c   1.000
_cell.angle_alpha   90.00
_cell.angle_beta   90.00
_cell.angle_gamma   90.00
#
_symmetry.space_group_name_H-M   'P 1'
#
loop_
_entity.id
_entity.type
_entity.pdbx_description
1 polymer ?
#
loop_
_entity_poly.entity_id
_entity_poly.type
_entity_poly.pdbx_seq_one_letter_code
_entity_poly.pdbx_strand_id
1 'polypeptide(L)'
;MGSEMCIRDRHIAMHLNQLGHQVMAVDRNEERIDAVMPYVTNAQIGDSVNADFLRSLGVGNYDVCIVTIGSSFQDSLETACLLKELGAKWVVSRAERDVQEKFLLRNGADAVVYPEKHEAKWAAVRYTADHILDLIQLDNTHAILEVEVPESWLGKSIIELDIRKKYG
;
A
#
# COMPACT_ATOMS: atom_id res chain seq x y z
N MET A 1 -20.33 5.40 -13.76
CA MET A 1 -18.85 5.49 -13.70
C MET A 1 -18.43 4.79 -12.42
N GLY A 2 -17.94 3.55 -12.52
CA GLY A 2 -17.43 2.81 -11.39
C GLY A 2 -16.17 3.51 -10.87
N SER A 3 -16.13 3.84 -9.58
CA SER A 3 -15.00 4.54 -9.02
C SER A 3 -13.77 3.63 -9.06
N GLU A 4 -12.64 4.16 -9.51
CA GLU A 4 -11.33 3.48 -9.56
C GLU A 4 -10.89 2.89 -8.19
N MET A 5 -11.46 3.39 -7.11
CA MET A 5 -11.24 2.91 -5.75
C MET A 5 -11.61 1.45 -5.52
N CYS A 6 -12.72 0.99 -6.11
CA CYS A 6 -13.16 -0.41 -5.98
C CYS A 6 -12.16 -1.41 -6.59
N ILE A 7 -11.39 -1.01 -7.61
CA ILE A 7 -10.44 -1.89 -8.30
C ILE A 7 -9.20 -2.12 -7.44
N ARG A 8 -8.61 -1.08 -6.85
CA ARG A 8 -7.39 -1.18 -6.02
C ARG A 8 -7.61 -1.97 -4.73
N ASP A 9 -8.70 -1.67 -4.03
CA ASP A 9 -9.05 -2.34 -2.78
C ASP A 9 -9.25 -3.83 -2.99
N ARG A 10 -9.91 -4.19 -4.09
CA ARG A 10 -10.05 -5.56 -4.53
C ARG A 10 -8.70 -6.24 -4.79
N HIS A 11 -7.72 -5.55 -5.41
CA HIS A 11 -6.40 -6.12 -5.65
C HIS A 11 -5.65 -6.41 -4.34
N ILE A 12 -5.71 -5.52 -3.35
CA ILE A 12 -5.11 -5.77 -2.03
C ILE A 12 -5.76 -7.01 -1.39
N ALA A 13 -7.09 -7.06 -1.37
CA ALA A 13 -7.82 -8.19 -0.81
C ALA A 13 -7.50 -9.51 -1.51
N MET A 14 -7.47 -9.51 -2.85
CA MET A 14 -7.09 -10.68 -3.65
C MET A 14 -5.68 -11.18 -3.32
N HIS A 15 -4.69 -10.29 -3.30
CA HIS A 15 -3.31 -10.68 -3.02
C HIS A 15 -3.14 -11.20 -1.61
N LEU A 16 -3.76 -10.58 -0.60
CA LEU A 16 -3.73 -11.08 0.77
C LEU A 16 -4.35 -12.48 0.88
N ASN A 17 -5.48 -12.71 0.20
CA ASN A 17 -6.11 -14.03 0.17
C ASN A 17 -5.23 -15.08 -0.53
N GLN A 18 -4.59 -14.72 -1.66
CA GLN A 18 -3.63 -15.60 -2.36
C GLN A 18 -2.42 -15.96 -1.51
N LEU A 19 -1.99 -15.07 -0.62
CA LEU A 19 -0.94 -15.32 0.37
C LEU A 19 -1.42 -16.16 1.56
N GLY A 20 -2.70 -16.55 1.62
CA GLY A 20 -3.28 -17.39 2.65
C GLY A 20 -3.75 -16.62 3.90
N HIS A 21 -3.84 -15.30 3.84
CA HIS A 21 -4.36 -14.50 4.95
C HIS A 21 -5.89 -14.50 4.97
N GLN A 22 -6.46 -14.39 6.17
CA GLN A 22 -7.90 -14.16 6.34
C GLN A 22 -8.19 -12.68 6.18
N VAL A 23 -9.07 -12.34 5.27
CA VAL A 23 -9.41 -10.95 4.93
C VAL A 23 -10.87 -10.68 5.21
N MET A 24 -11.15 -9.59 5.94
CA MET A 24 -12.48 -9.01 6.07
C MET A 24 -12.53 -7.70 5.28
N ALA A 25 -13.51 -7.59 4.38
CA ALA A 25 -13.81 -6.36 3.66
C ALA A 25 -14.99 -5.62 4.31
N VAL A 26 -14.88 -4.30 4.35
CA VAL A 26 -15.94 -3.41 4.87
C VAL A 26 -16.14 -2.26 3.89
N ASP A 27 -17.37 -2.04 3.46
CA ASP A 27 -17.78 -0.86 2.69
C ASP A 27 -19.25 -0.55 3.02
N ARG A 28 -19.67 0.70 2.92
CA ARG A 28 -21.09 1.06 3.04
C ARG A 28 -21.89 0.80 1.76
N ASN A 29 -21.23 0.55 0.65
CA ASN A 29 -21.84 0.27 -0.63
C ASN A 29 -21.93 -1.25 -0.86
N GLU A 30 -23.15 -1.77 -0.96
CA GLU A 30 -23.46 -3.18 -1.18
C GLU A 30 -22.82 -3.71 -2.50
N GLU A 31 -22.90 -2.96 -3.59
CA GLU A 31 -22.33 -3.38 -4.88
C GLU A 31 -20.81 -3.60 -4.80
N ARG A 32 -20.10 -2.83 -3.95
CA ARG A 32 -18.66 -3.00 -3.74
C ARG A 32 -18.36 -4.23 -2.90
N ILE A 33 -19.20 -4.48 -1.90
CA ILE A 33 -19.10 -5.69 -1.07
C ILE A 33 -19.34 -6.92 -1.93
N ASP A 34 -20.37 -6.93 -2.77
CA ASP A 34 -20.65 -8.04 -3.70
C ASP A 34 -19.47 -8.29 -4.66
N ALA A 35 -18.86 -7.22 -5.16
CA ALA A 35 -17.72 -7.31 -6.08
C ALA A 35 -16.45 -7.84 -5.44
N VAL A 36 -16.24 -7.66 -4.14
CA VAL A 36 -15.05 -8.14 -3.41
C VAL A 36 -15.28 -9.49 -2.73
N MET A 37 -16.52 -9.86 -2.48
CA MET A 37 -16.90 -11.08 -1.76
C MET A 37 -16.20 -12.37 -2.25
N PRO A 38 -16.00 -12.59 -3.56
CA PRO A 38 -15.28 -13.80 -4.05
C PRO A 38 -13.80 -13.86 -3.64
N TYR A 39 -13.23 -12.76 -3.17
CA TYR A 39 -11.79 -12.60 -2.92
C TYR A 39 -11.44 -12.40 -1.44
N VAL A 40 -12.42 -12.51 -0.55
CA VAL A 40 -12.22 -12.29 0.89
C VAL A 40 -12.81 -13.44 1.70
N THR A 41 -12.32 -13.59 2.92
CA THR A 41 -12.85 -14.60 3.85
C THR A 41 -14.20 -14.16 4.42
N ASN A 42 -14.38 -12.88 4.61
CA ASN A 42 -15.60 -12.29 5.16
C ASN A 42 -15.84 -10.88 4.58
N ALA A 43 -17.09 -10.46 4.51
CA ALA A 43 -17.46 -9.13 4.05
C ALA A 43 -18.63 -8.59 4.86
N GLN A 44 -18.62 -7.29 5.16
CA GLN A 44 -19.65 -6.62 5.94
C GLN A 44 -20.03 -5.28 5.31
N ILE A 45 -21.33 -5.03 5.20
CA ILE A 45 -21.85 -3.72 4.81
C ILE A 45 -21.96 -2.86 6.06
N GLY A 46 -21.27 -1.72 6.09
CA GLY A 46 -21.35 -0.81 7.23
C GLY A 46 -20.48 0.42 7.07
N ASP A 47 -20.67 1.35 7.98
CA ASP A 47 -19.96 2.63 7.97
C ASP A 47 -18.79 2.60 8.95
N SER A 48 -17.58 2.74 8.42
CA SER A 48 -16.34 2.70 9.21
C SER A 48 -16.11 3.94 10.08
N VAL A 49 -16.89 5.01 9.92
CA VAL A 49 -16.88 6.14 10.85
C VAL A 49 -17.85 5.94 12.02
N ASN A 50 -18.55 4.81 12.08
CA ASN A 50 -19.39 4.43 13.21
C ASN A 50 -18.60 3.56 14.20
N ALA A 51 -18.30 4.11 15.37
CA ALA A 51 -17.53 3.42 16.40
C ALA A 51 -18.20 2.13 16.91
N ASP A 52 -19.53 2.09 17.02
CA ASP A 52 -20.23 0.89 17.47
C ASP A 52 -20.20 -0.23 16.43
N PHE A 53 -20.28 0.13 15.16
CA PHE A 53 -20.08 -0.81 14.07
C PHE A 53 -18.65 -1.40 14.10
N LEU A 54 -17.62 -0.56 14.16
CA LEU A 54 -16.22 -1.05 14.24
C LEU A 54 -15.98 -1.91 15.49
N ARG A 55 -16.59 -1.55 16.63
CA ARG A 55 -16.51 -2.33 17.86
C ARG A 55 -17.14 -3.71 17.69
N SER A 56 -18.25 -3.81 16.96
CA SER A 56 -18.93 -5.09 16.68
C SER A 56 -18.09 -6.03 15.81
N LEU A 57 -17.18 -5.48 14.99
CA LEU A 57 -16.25 -6.26 14.18
C LEU A 57 -15.07 -6.82 14.97
N GLY A 58 -14.84 -6.35 16.20
CA GLY A 58 -13.72 -6.78 17.03
C GLY A 58 -12.36 -6.42 16.42
N VAL A 59 -12.20 -5.16 16.01
CA VAL A 59 -11.02 -4.67 15.24
C VAL A 59 -9.66 -4.96 15.92
N GLY A 60 -9.62 -5.05 17.26
CA GLY A 60 -8.41 -5.44 18.00
C GLY A 60 -7.93 -6.88 17.77
N ASN A 61 -8.73 -7.74 17.17
CA ASN A 61 -8.36 -9.13 16.86
C ASN A 61 -7.61 -9.24 15.53
N TYR A 62 -7.63 -8.22 14.69
CA TYR A 62 -6.92 -8.22 13.41
C TYR A 62 -5.48 -7.77 13.56
N ASP A 63 -4.58 -8.39 12.79
CA ASP A 63 -3.17 -8.02 12.82
C ASP A 63 -2.90 -6.71 12.08
N VAL A 64 -3.66 -6.45 11.01
CA VAL A 64 -3.56 -5.21 10.22
C VAL A 64 -4.96 -4.74 9.81
N CYS A 65 -5.20 -3.46 9.97
CA CYS A 65 -6.37 -2.76 9.42
C CYS A 65 -5.90 -1.81 8.33
N ILE A 66 -6.48 -1.92 7.12
CA ILE A 66 -6.10 -1.12 5.96
C ILE A 66 -7.25 -0.20 5.59
N VAL A 67 -7.03 1.11 5.66
CA VAL A 67 -8.00 2.15 5.32
C VAL A 67 -7.70 2.68 3.92
N THR A 68 -8.57 2.36 2.97
CA THR A 68 -8.40 2.68 1.54
C THR A 68 -9.38 3.76 1.04
N ILE A 69 -10.11 4.42 1.95
CA ILE A 69 -11.10 5.45 1.63
C ILE A 69 -10.44 6.60 0.89
N GLY A 70 -10.83 6.85 -0.36
CA GLY A 70 -10.29 7.94 -1.18
C GLY A 70 -11.33 9.02 -1.52
N SER A 71 -12.64 8.75 -1.35
CA SER A 71 -13.71 9.70 -1.64
C SER A 71 -13.82 10.83 -0.61
N SER A 72 -13.38 10.58 0.62
CA SER A 72 -13.43 11.53 1.74
C SER A 72 -12.21 11.36 2.62
N PHE A 73 -11.35 12.38 2.64
CA PHE A 73 -10.19 12.39 3.53
C PHE A 73 -10.63 12.45 5.00
N GLN A 74 -11.72 13.13 5.29
CA GLN A 74 -12.28 13.19 6.65
C GLN A 74 -12.66 11.80 7.13
N ASP A 75 -13.44 11.04 6.35
CA ASP A 75 -13.85 9.67 6.72
C ASP A 75 -12.63 8.75 6.89
N SER A 76 -11.61 8.90 6.03
CA SER A 76 -10.35 8.15 6.15
C SER A 76 -9.64 8.45 7.48
N LEU A 77 -9.55 9.72 7.86
CA LEU A 77 -8.91 10.16 9.08
C LEU A 77 -9.68 9.70 10.31
N GLU A 78 -11.00 9.87 10.32
CA GLU A 78 -11.88 9.43 11.41
C GLU A 78 -11.82 7.91 11.58
N THR A 79 -11.87 7.15 10.49
CA THR A 79 -11.74 5.68 10.53
C THR A 79 -10.40 5.27 11.11
N ALA A 80 -9.29 5.87 10.69
CA ALA A 80 -7.97 5.53 11.21
C ALA A 80 -7.84 5.82 12.71
N CYS A 81 -8.37 6.95 13.17
CA CYS A 81 -8.43 7.33 14.57
C CYS A 81 -9.26 6.32 15.40
N LEU A 82 -10.47 6.03 14.95
CA LEU A 82 -11.38 5.09 15.62
C LEU A 82 -10.80 3.67 15.70
N LEU A 83 -10.17 3.18 14.63
CA LEU A 83 -9.51 1.88 14.64
C LEU A 83 -8.44 1.81 15.73
N LYS A 84 -7.63 2.85 15.85
CA LYS A 84 -6.57 2.92 16.86
C LYS A 84 -7.15 3.00 18.30
N GLU A 85 -8.17 3.81 18.51
CA GLU A 85 -8.88 3.92 19.79
C GLU A 85 -9.55 2.60 20.21
N LEU A 86 -10.03 1.83 19.25
CA LEU A 86 -10.65 0.52 19.47
C LEU A 86 -9.64 -0.63 19.58
N GLY A 87 -8.34 -0.33 19.57
CA GLY A 87 -7.27 -1.30 19.84
C GLY A 87 -6.76 -2.05 18.62
N ALA A 88 -6.93 -1.53 17.41
CA ALA A 88 -6.28 -2.11 16.23
C ALA A 88 -4.75 -2.13 16.39
N LYS A 89 -4.12 -3.28 16.14
CA LYS A 89 -2.67 -3.48 16.35
C LYS A 89 -1.84 -2.64 15.38
N TRP A 90 -2.23 -2.64 14.11
CA TRP A 90 -1.54 -1.91 13.06
C TRP A 90 -2.54 -1.32 12.07
N VAL A 91 -2.48 -0.02 11.85
CA VAL A 91 -3.36 0.72 10.95
C VAL A 91 -2.55 1.29 9.80
N VAL A 92 -2.90 0.90 8.59
CA VAL A 92 -2.33 1.43 7.35
C VAL A 92 -3.38 2.26 6.65
N SER A 93 -3.06 3.49 6.27
CA SER A 93 -4.01 4.36 5.57
C SER A 93 -3.45 4.81 4.23
N ARG A 94 -4.34 5.04 3.27
CA ARG A 94 -4.00 5.60 1.97
C ARG A 94 -4.01 7.12 2.02
N ALA A 95 -2.98 7.74 1.42
CA ALA A 95 -2.95 9.17 1.15
C ALA A 95 -2.87 9.47 -0.34
N GLU A 96 -3.35 10.63 -0.75
CA GLU A 96 -3.27 11.17 -2.12
C GLU A 96 -2.46 12.46 -2.19
N ARG A 97 -2.07 13.00 -1.03
CA ARG A 97 -1.28 14.25 -0.89
C ARG A 97 -0.37 14.18 0.33
N ASP A 98 0.79 14.83 0.25
CA ASP A 98 1.79 14.85 1.34
C ASP A 98 1.24 15.39 2.67
N VAL A 99 0.28 16.32 2.61
CA VAL A 99 -0.36 16.84 3.82
C VAL A 99 -1.26 15.80 4.49
N GLN A 100 -1.94 14.98 3.71
CA GLN A 100 -2.78 13.89 4.24
C GLN A 100 -1.93 12.83 4.94
N GLU A 101 -0.79 12.44 4.35
CA GLU A 101 0.18 11.52 4.98
C GLU A 101 0.56 11.99 6.38
N LYS A 102 0.90 13.29 6.53
CA LYS A 102 1.26 13.87 7.83
C LYS A 102 0.12 13.83 8.85
N PHE A 103 -1.12 14.10 8.40
CA PHE A 103 -2.28 14.06 9.28
C PHE A 103 -2.63 12.63 9.69
N LEU A 104 -2.62 11.67 8.78
CA LEU A 104 -2.91 10.27 9.06
C LEU A 104 -1.93 9.70 10.08
N LEU A 105 -0.62 9.90 9.89
CA LEU A 105 0.41 9.43 10.83
C LEU A 105 0.28 10.06 12.23
N ARG A 106 -0.24 11.29 12.33
CA ARG A 106 -0.45 11.95 13.62
C ARG A 106 -1.74 11.54 14.33
N ASN A 107 -2.70 10.98 13.60
CA ASN A 107 -4.05 10.71 14.10
C ASN A 107 -4.47 9.24 13.96
N GLY A 108 -3.54 8.31 14.12
CA GLY A 108 -3.89 6.90 14.30
C GLY A 108 -3.34 5.92 13.27
N ALA A 109 -2.88 6.37 12.10
CA ALA A 109 -2.21 5.47 11.18
C ALA A 109 -0.77 5.17 11.65
N ASP A 110 -0.38 3.90 11.66
CA ASP A 110 0.99 3.47 11.92
C ASP A 110 1.85 3.54 10.65
N ALA A 111 1.21 3.40 9.49
CA ALA A 111 1.86 3.56 8.19
C ALA A 111 0.90 4.21 7.19
N VAL A 112 1.47 4.86 6.19
CA VAL A 112 0.71 5.46 5.09
C VAL A 112 1.27 5.01 3.77
N VAL A 113 0.37 4.62 2.86
CA VAL A 113 0.69 4.26 1.48
C VAL A 113 0.22 5.40 0.58
N TYR A 114 1.12 5.88 -0.27
CA TYR A 114 0.84 6.89 -1.27
C TYR A 114 1.22 6.34 -2.66
N PRO A 115 0.32 5.54 -3.29
CA PRO A 115 0.65 4.78 -4.50
C PRO A 115 1.09 5.67 -5.65
N GLU A 116 0.39 6.76 -5.91
CA GLU A 116 0.66 7.67 -7.02
C GLU A 116 2.06 8.30 -6.93
N LYS A 117 2.53 8.62 -5.72
CA LYS A 117 3.87 9.15 -5.48
C LYS A 117 4.96 8.10 -5.71
N HIS A 118 4.71 6.87 -5.25
CA HIS A 118 5.62 5.75 -5.43
C HIS A 118 5.74 5.37 -6.91
N GLU A 119 4.61 5.21 -7.60
CA GLU A 119 4.56 4.90 -9.03
C GLU A 119 5.21 5.99 -9.89
N ALA A 120 4.92 7.27 -9.60
CA ALA A 120 5.53 8.39 -10.33
C ALA A 120 7.06 8.42 -10.18
N LYS A 121 7.57 8.15 -8.96
CA LYS A 121 9.01 8.09 -8.71
C LYS A 121 9.64 6.91 -9.46
N TRP A 122 9.02 5.72 -9.36
CA TRP A 122 9.47 4.53 -10.07
C TRP A 122 9.47 4.75 -11.59
N ALA A 123 8.37 5.26 -12.14
CA ALA A 123 8.24 5.54 -13.57
C ALA A 123 9.28 6.58 -14.04
N ALA A 124 9.50 7.65 -13.27
CA ALA A 124 10.51 8.65 -13.61
C ALA A 124 11.90 8.02 -13.76
N VAL A 125 12.33 7.19 -12.80
CA VAL A 125 13.63 6.51 -12.88
C VAL A 125 13.65 5.49 -14.02
N ARG A 126 12.62 4.65 -14.12
CA ARG A 126 12.54 3.55 -15.10
C ARG A 126 12.56 4.04 -16.55
N TYR A 127 11.87 5.16 -16.84
CA TYR A 127 11.73 5.65 -18.21
C TYR A 127 12.73 6.75 -18.60
N THR A 128 13.54 7.24 -17.66
CA THR A 128 14.60 8.23 -17.97
C THR A 128 16.00 7.62 -18.00
N ALA A 129 16.16 6.40 -17.54
CA ALA A 129 17.47 5.71 -17.55
C ALA A 129 17.40 4.49 -18.48
N ASP A 130 18.10 4.56 -19.61
CA ASP A 130 18.03 3.59 -20.70
C ASP A 130 18.38 2.15 -20.34
N HIS A 131 19.00 1.91 -19.18
CA HIS A 131 19.50 0.58 -18.77
C HIS A 131 18.99 0.11 -17.41
N ILE A 132 18.03 0.80 -16.79
CA ILE A 132 17.42 0.37 -15.52
C ILE A 132 16.21 -0.52 -15.82
N LEU A 133 16.28 -1.78 -15.37
CA LEU A 133 15.21 -2.76 -15.51
C LEU A 133 14.25 -2.66 -14.33
N ASP A 134 14.78 -2.53 -13.11
CA ASP A 134 13.96 -2.39 -11.89
C ASP A 134 14.68 -1.56 -10.82
N LEU A 135 13.88 -1.02 -9.88
CA LEU A 135 14.32 -0.18 -8.77
C LEU A 135 13.61 -0.58 -7.48
N ILE A 136 14.36 -0.99 -6.47
CA ILE A 136 13.85 -1.24 -5.12
C ILE A 136 14.42 -0.16 -4.20
N GLN A 137 13.58 0.76 -3.73
CA GLN A 137 13.97 1.77 -2.76
C GLN A 137 14.09 1.13 -1.39
N LEU A 138 15.25 1.22 -0.74
CA LEU A 138 15.49 0.73 0.61
C LEU A 138 15.18 1.82 1.66
N ASP A 139 15.66 3.04 1.40
CA ASP A 139 15.43 4.21 2.24
C ASP A 139 15.52 5.50 1.41
N ASN A 140 15.58 6.66 2.04
CA ASN A 140 15.64 7.96 1.34
C ASN A 140 16.94 8.18 0.54
N THR A 141 17.99 7.39 0.80
CA THR A 141 19.34 7.57 0.25
C THR A 141 19.86 6.32 -0.47
N HIS A 142 19.26 5.16 -0.22
CA HIS A 142 19.72 3.88 -0.76
C HIS A 142 18.65 3.19 -1.59
N ALA A 143 19.05 2.58 -2.70
CA ALA A 143 18.21 1.77 -3.56
C ALA A 143 19.00 0.59 -4.15
N ILE A 144 18.31 -0.48 -4.46
CA ILE A 144 18.82 -1.56 -5.29
C ILE A 144 18.32 -1.32 -6.71
N LEU A 145 19.22 -1.36 -7.66
CA LEU A 145 18.93 -1.20 -9.08
C LEU A 145 19.22 -2.50 -9.80
N GLU A 146 18.27 -3.00 -10.57
CA GLU A 146 18.51 -4.00 -11.60
C GLU A 146 18.82 -3.28 -12.90
N VAL A 147 19.99 -3.58 -13.47
CA VAL A 147 20.46 -2.91 -14.69
C VAL A 147 20.86 -3.92 -15.75
N GLU A 148 20.72 -3.55 -17.01
CA GLU A 148 21.30 -4.32 -18.10
C GLU A 148 22.83 -4.33 -17.97
N VAL A 149 23.44 -5.50 -18.20
CA VAL A 149 24.89 -5.62 -18.18
C VAL A 149 25.47 -4.87 -19.37
N PRO A 150 26.33 -3.84 -19.14
CA PRO A 150 26.95 -3.12 -20.24
C PRO A 150 27.76 -4.06 -21.15
N GLU A 151 27.72 -3.85 -22.47
CA GLU A 151 28.49 -4.67 -23.43
C GLU A 151 29.97 -4.75 -23.08
N SER A 152 30.53 -3.67 -22.53
CA SER A 152 31.94 -3.62 -22.11
C SER A 152 32.28 -4.55 -20.94
N TRP A 153 31.27 -5.10 -20.25
CA TRP A 153 31.44 -6.05 -19.14
C TRP A 153 31.29 -7.51 -19.57
N LEU A 154 30.72 -7.75 -20.75
CA LEU A 154 30.50 -9.11 -21.23
C LEU A 154 31.80 -9.89 -21.33
N GLY A 155 31.79 -11.13 -20.83
CA GLY A 155 32.93 -12.04 -20.83
C GLY A 155 34.05 -11.72 -19.83
N LYS A 156 33.84 -10.72 -18.93
CA LYS A 156 34.77 -10.36 -17.86
C LYS A 156 34.24 -10.73 -16.50
N SER A 157 35.14 -11.12 -15.61
CA SER A 157 34.79 -11.34 -14.20
C SER A 157 34.63 -10.01 -13.44
N ILE A 158 33.90 -10.02 -12.31
CA ILE A 158 33.74 -8.84 -11.43
C ILE A 158 35.11 -8.31 -10.94
N ILE A 159 36.07 -9.20 -10.74
CA ILE A 159 37.44 -8.86 -10.33
C ILE A 159 38.17 -8.09 -11.43
N GLU A 160 38.10 -8.57 -12.68
CA GLU A 160 38.73 -7.91 -13.83
C GLU A 160 38.13 -6.53 -14.11
N LEU A 161 36.85 -6.35 -13.81
CA LEU A 161 36.14 -5.08 -13.98
C LEU A 161 36.46 -4.07 -12.88
N ASP A 162 37.04 -4.52 -11.76
CA ASP A 162 37.37 -3.69 -10.56
C ASP A 162 36.19 -2.81 -10.07
N ILE A 163 34.98 -3.42 -10.11
CA ILE A 163 33.72 -2.73 -9.86
C ILE A 163 33.70 -2.04 -8.50
N ARG A 164 34.17 -2.76 -7.47
CA ARG A 164 34.21 -2.21 -6.11
C ARG A 164 35.08 -0.96 -5.97
N LYS A 165 36.16 -0.86 -6.74
CA LYS A 165 37.05 0.30 -6.69
C LYS A 165 36.54 1.46 -7.51
N LYS A 166 35.80 1.19 -8.60
CA LYS A 166 35.24 2.21 -9.49
C LYS A 166 33.95 2.82 -8.97
N TYR A 167 33.12 2.04 -8.27
CA TYR A 167 31.76 2.44 -7.92
C TYR A 167 31.47 2.45 -6.40
N GLY A 168 32.38 1.99 -5.57
CA GLY A 168 32.27 2.01 -4.10
C GLY A 168 32.02 0.64 -3.48
#